data_d5b18178024e2e5e598a5750f659eb14
#
_entry.id   d5b18178024e2e5e598a5750f659eb14
#
_cell.length_a   1.000
_cell.length_b   1.000
_cell.length_c   1.000
_cell.angle_alpha   90.00
_cell.angle_beta   90.00
_cell.angle_gamma   90.00
#
_symmetry.space_group_name_H-M   'P 1'
#
loop_
_entity.id
_entity.type
_entity.pdbx_description
1 polymer ?
#
loop_
_entity_poly.entity_id
_entity_poly.type
_entity_poly.pdbx_seq_one_letter_code
_entity_poly.pdbx_strand_id
1 'polypeptide(L)'
;RISDPQTVQQIQAIFDQDWQAQALLAESKPVPKPARQAVASAPQGNYLVASPRDYNPSGVIDSQVALPRLLASAKSRIRVQVMDYAPLAWGEKGSRPFYAPIDNALRSAAARGVQVELMVANWNLKKPEVFWLKSLSLVPNVQLKVVTIPPASRGFIPFARVVHSKLMTIDGTTAWVGTSNWSGGYFDNSRNLELVLNNASMAARVDA
;
A
#
# COMPACT_ATOMS: atom_id res chain seq x y z
N ARG A 1 17.62 -7.83 3.19
CA ARG A 1 18.66 -6.90 2.69
C ARG A 1 18.41 -6.67 1.21
N ILE A 2 18.38 -5.42 0.78
CA ILE A 2 18.32 -5.01 -0.63
C ILE A 2 19.74 -4.62 -1.02
N SER A 3 20.25 -5.21 -2.10
CA SER A 3 21.57 -4.92 -2.63
C SER A 3 21.54 -4.57 -4.13
N ASP A 4 20.35 -4.48 -4.72
CA ASP A 4 20.19 -4.03 -6.09
C ASP A 4 20.55 -2.55 -6.19
N PRO A 5 21.59 -2.17 -6.99
CA PRO A 5 22.08 -0.80 -7.06
C PRO A 5 21.02 0.20 -7.54
N GLN A 6 20.15 -0.18 -8.47
CA GLN A 6 19.10 0.69 -8.99
C GLN A 6 18.09 1.04 -7.90
N THR A 7 17.60 0.04 -7.18
CA THR A 7 16.67 0.25 -6.06
C THR A 7 17.29 1.12 -4.97
N VAL A 8 18.56 0.89 -4.63
CA VAL A 8 19.28 1.69 -3.64
C VAL A 8 19.40 3.15 -4.10
N GLN A 9 19.77 3.40 -5.35
CA GLN A 9 19.85 4.75 -5.91
C GLN A 9 18.48 5.45 -5.92
N GLN A 10 17.40 4.75 -6.23
CA GLN A 10 16.05 5.31 -6.20
C GLN A 10 15.63 5.71 -4.77
N ILE A 11 15.94 4.87 -3.77
CA ILE A 11 15.68 5.19 -2.36
C ILE A 11 16.49 6.40 -1.94
N GLN A 12 17.78 6.47 -2.31
CA GLN A 12 18.64 7.63 -2.02
C GLN A 12 18.09 8.90 -2.66
N ALA A 13 17.67 8.84 -3.92
CA ALA A 13 17.09 9.98 -4.61
C ALA A 13 15.82 10.53 -3.93
N ILE A 14 14.97 9.64 -3.40
CA ILE A 14 13.78 10.04 -2.62
C ILE A 14 14.22 10.71 -1.32
N PHE A 15 15.18 10.12 -0.60
CA PHE A 15 15.69 10.70 0.65
C PHE A 15 16.29 12.09 0.43
N ASP A 16 17.15 12.23 -0.57
CA ASP A 16 17.82 13.51 -0.88
C ASP A 16 16.81 14.60 -1.26
N GLN A 17 15.79 14.24 -2.05
CA GLN A 17 14.71 15.15 -2.39
C GLN A 17 13.92 15.59 -1.16
N ASP A 18 13.51 14.64 -0.31
CA ASP A 18 12.76 14.94 0.90
C ASP A 18 13.60 15.76 1.90
N TRP A 19 14.91 15.48 1.98
CA TRP A 19 15.85 16.25 2.79
C TRP A 19 15.98 17.69 2.32
N GLN A 20 16.18 17.90 1.02
CA GLN A 20 16.29 19.25 0.42
C GLN A 20 14.97 20.03 0.54
N ALA A 21 13.84 19.36 0.44
CA ALA A 21 12.52 19.97 0.60
C ALA A 21 12.35 20.66 1.96
N GLN A 22 12.99 20.15 3.04
CA GLN A 22 12.86 20.73 4.38
C GLN A 22 13.41 22.16 4.45
N ALA A 23 14.51 22.45 3.77
CA ALA A 23 15.06 23.81 3.71
C ALA A 23 14.10 24.79 3.00
N LEU A 24 13.50 24.34 1.88
CA LEU A 24 12.52 25.15 1.14
C LEU A 24 11.25 25.41 1.97
N LEU A 25 10.74 24.37 2.66
CA LEU A 25 9.57 24.50 3.50
C LEU A 25 9.80 25.43 4.71
N ALA A 26 11.00 25.38 5.30
CA ALA A 26 11.39 26.32 6.38
C ALA A 26 11.37 27.78 5.92
N GLU A 27 11.66 28.01 4.64
CA GLU A 27 11.63 29.34 4.01
C GLU A 27 10.27 29.67 3.36
N SER A 28 9.24 28.81 3.56
CA SER A 28 7.92 28.93 2.92
C SER A 28 7.98 28.96 1.38
N LYS A 29 8.99 28.33 0.80
CA LYS A 29 9.16 28.20 -0.64
C LYS A 29 8.46 26.93 -1.17
N PRO A 30 7.97 26.94 -2.43
CA PRO A 30 7.38 25.77 -3.03
C PRO A 30 8.43 24.66 -3.25
N VAL A 31 8.06 23.42 -2.95
CA VAL A 31 8.89 22.25 -3.26
C VAL A 31 8.76 21.92 -4.74
N PRO A 32 9.87 21.84 -5.51
CA PRO A 32 9.82 21.48 -6.92
C PRO A 32 9.28 20.05 -7.11
N LYS A 33 8.43 19.88 -8.12
CA LYS A 33 7.99 18.55 -8.55
C LYS A 33 8.99 18.01 -9.56
N PRO A 34 9.53 16.79 -9.39
CA PRO A 34 10.43 16.19 -10.36
C PRO A 34 9.80 16.06 -11.74
N ALA A 35 10.61 16.12 -12.79
CA ALA A 35 10.15 15.85 -14.15
C ALA A 35 9.68 14.38 -14.23
N ARG A 36 8.46 14.18 -14.71
CA ARG A 36 7.88 12.85 -14.81
C ARG A 36 8.32 12.13 -16.08
N GLN A 37 8.80 10.91 -15.92
CA GLN A 37 8.85 9.96 -17.03
C GLN A 37 7.77 8.91 -16.80
N ALA A 38 6.95 8.68 -17.81
CA ALA A 38 5.94 7.62 -17.75
C ALA A 38 6.64 6.25 -17.74
N VAL A 39 6.41 5.46 -16.70
CA VAL A 39 6.82 4.05 -16.68
C VAL A 39 5.73 3.27 -17.39
N ALA A 40 5.98 2.89 -18.64
CA ALA A 40 4.99 2.26 -19.51
C ALA A 40 4.61 0.85 -19.07
N SER A 41 5.53 0.10 -18.46
CA SER A 41 5.31 -1.27 -17.98
C SER A 41 5.96 -1.48 -16.61
N ALA A 42 5.46 -2.47 -15.85
CA ALA A 42 6.13 -2.89 -14.63
C ALA A 42 7.48 -3.52 -14.97
N PRO A 43 8.54 -3.24 -14.19
CA PRO A 43 9.84 -3.91 -14.37
C PRO A 43 9.74 -5.43 -14.21
N GLN A 44 10.65 -6.15 -14.90
CA GLN A 44 10.74 -7.61 -14.80
C GLN A 44 11.53 -7.97 -13.57
N GLY A 45 11.54 -7.83 -12.54
CA GLY A 45 12.35 -8.12 -11.37
C GLY A 45 11.78 -7.43 -10.14
N ASN A 46 12.62 -7.23 -9.18
CA ASN A 46 12.24 -6.44 -8.01
C ASN A 46 12.27 -4.95 -8.36
N TYR A 47 11.36 -4.18 -7.80
CA TYR A 47 11.32 -2.74 -8.06
C TYR A 47 10.72 -1.95 -6.90
N LEU A 48 11.10 -0.67 -6.86
CA LEU A 48 10.59 0.31 -5.91
C LEU A 48 9.30 0.94 -6.43
N VAL A 49 8.38 1.12 -5.51
CA VAL A 49 7.13 1.87 -5.69
C VAL A 49 7.06 2.93 -4.61
N ALA A 50 6.53 4.09 -4.89
CA ALA A 50 6.44 5.15 -3.89
C ALA A 50 5.23 6.07 -4.10
N SER A 51 4.88 6.82 -3.05
CA SER A 51 3.91 7.92 -3.05
C SER A 51 4.48 9.15 -2.31
N PRO A 52 3.92 10.35 -2.47
CA PRO A 52 2.90 10.69 -3.44
C PRO A 52 3.50 10.87 -4.84
N ARG A 53 2.70 10.60 -5.84
CA ARG A 53 3.09 10.59 -7.26
C ARG A 53 3.89 11.83 -7.70
N ASP A 54 3.44 12.99 -7.26
CA ASP A 54 3.99 14.28 -7.70
C ASP A 54 5.42 14.54 -7.22
N TYR A 55 5.87 13.77 -6.23
CA TYR A 55 7.20 13.90 -5.63
C TYR A 55 8.04 12.63 -5.78
N ASN A 56 7.68 11.73 -6.69
CA ASN A 56 8.50 10.59 -7.00
C ASN A 56 9.59 10.97 -8.02
N PRO A 57 10.86 10.60 -7.79
CA PRO A 57 11.91 10.73 -8.77
C PRO A 57 11.59 9.96 -10.06
N SER A 58 12.27 10.35 -11.16
CA SER A 58 12.16 9.66 -12.43
C SER A 58 12.47 8.16 -12.29
N GLY A 59 11.65 7.32 -12.92
CA GLY A 59 11.82 5.86 -12.88
C GLY A 59 11.24 5.17 -11.64
N VAL A 60 10.74 5.90 -10.64
CA VAL A 60 10.00 5.32 -9.51
C VAL A 60 8.51 5.26 -9.84
N ILE A 61 7.93 4.07 -9.72
CA ILE A 61 6.53 3.84 -10.05
C ILE A 61 5.63 4.39 -8.93
N ASP A 62 4.54 5.02 -9.33
CA ASP A 62 3.52 5.51 -8.41
C ASP A 62 2.69 4.34 -7.83
N SER A 63 2.49 4.36 -6.51
CA SER A 63 1.69 3.37 -5.78
C SER A 63 0.26 3.24 -6.31
N GLN A 64 -0.37 4.35 -6.72
CA GLN A 64 -1.73 4.35 -7.29
C GLN A 64 -1.82 3.60 -8.63
N VAL A 65 -0.69 3.44 -9.31
CA VAL A 65 -0.59 2.69 -10.56
C VAL A 65 -0.14 1.25 -10.31
N ALA A 66 0.84 1.06 -9.46
CA ALA A 66 1.45 -0.26 -9.22
C ALA A 66 0.48 -1.22 -8.53
N LEU A 67 -0.19 -0.79 -7.46
CA LEU A 67 -1.05 -1.69 -6.67
C LEU A 67 -2.23 -2.24 -7.46
N PRO A 68 -3.05 -1.43 -8.17
CA PRO A 68 -4.11 -1.97 -9.02
C PRO A 68 -3.59 -2.91 -10.12
N ARG A 69 -2.42 -2.62 -10.71
CA ARG A 69 -1.79 -3.51 -11.72
C ARG A 69 -1.38 -4.85 -11.12
N LEU A 70 -0.77 -4.85 -9.94
CA LEU A 70 -0.42 -6.08 -9.21
C LEU A 70 -1.66 -6.93 -8.92
N LEU A 71 -2.72 -6.33 -8.38
CA LEU A 71 -3.98 -7.01 -8.10
C LEU A 71 -4.65 -7.55 -9.39
N ALA A 72 -4.55 -6.79 -10.48
CA ALA A 72 -5.06 -7.22 -11.79
C ALA A 72 -4.26 -8.40 -12.39
N SER A 73 -2.98 -8.54 -12.06
CA SER A 73 -2.12 -9.62 -12.56
C SER A 73 -2.39 -10.98 -11.91
N ALA A 74 -3.05 -11.00 -10.76
CA ALA A 74 -3.34 -12.21 -10.01
C ALA A 74 -4.20 -13.20 -10.82
N LYS A 75 -3.83 -14.47 -10.77
CA LYS A 75 -4.49 -15.57 -11.48
C LYS A 75 -5.20 -16.55 -10.55
N SER A 76 -4.69 -16.73 -9.34
CA SER A 76 -5.23 -17.73 -8.41
C SER A 76 -5.49 -17.19 -7.02
N ARG A 77 -4.56 -16.41 -6.45
CA ARG A 77 -4.66 -16.02 -5.04
C ARG A 77 -3.98 -14.69 -4.74
N ILE A 78 -4.65 -13.88 -3.94
CA ILE A 78 -4.14 -12.65 -3.31
C ILE A 78 -4.27 -12.79 -1.80
N ARG A 79 -3.19 -12.58 -1.05
CA ARG A 79 -3.19 -12.48 0.42
C ARG A 79 -2.68 -11.13 0.82
N VAL A 80 -3.41 -10.42 1.64
CA VAL A 80 -3.09 -9.06 2.08
C VAL A 80 -3.21 -8.95 3.58
N GLN A 81 -2.23 -8.29 4.19
CA GLN A 81 -2.35 -7.79 5.55
C GLN A 81 -1.98 -6.31 5.58
N VAL A 82 -2.90 -5.48 6.00
CA VAL A 82 -2.70 -4.03 6.21
C VAL A 82 -3.36 -3.59 7.52
N MET A 83 -2.84 -2.55 8.13
CA MET A 83 -3.47 -2.01 9.34
C MET A 83 -4.83 -1.41 9.01
N ASP A 84 -4.89 -0.53 8.01
CA ASP A 84 -6.12 0.15 7.59
C ASP A 84 -6.44 -0.16 6.13
N TYR A 85 -7.72 -0.42 5.88
CA TYR A 85 -8.32 -0.53 4.57
C TYR A 85 -9.60 0.28 4.51
N ALA A 86 -9.67 1.22 3.59
CA ALA A 86 -10.90 1.92 3.25
C ALA A 86 -10.83 2.49 1.84
N PRO A 87 -11.87 2.31 0.99
CA PRO A 87 -11.95 2.96 -0.31
C PRO A 87 -12.36 4.45 -0.15
N LEU A 88 -11.65 5.16 0.69
CA LEU A 88 -11.86 6.55 1.05
C LEU A 88 -10.53 7.30 1.04
N ALA A 89 -10.54 8.53 0.57
CA ALA A 89 -9.41 9.45 0.68
C ALA A 89 -9.62 10.45 1.84
N TRP A 90 -8.60 11.25 2.10
CA TRP A 90 -8.69 12.39 2.99
C TRP A 90 -8.95 13.65 2.16
N GLY A 91 -10.11 14.25 2.32
CA GLY A 91 -10.50 15.47 1.65
C GLY A 91 -10.47 16.68 2.58
N GLU A 92 -10.76 17.84 2.02
CA GLU A 92 -10.84 19.09 2.78
C GLU A 92 -11.92 19.04 3.87
N LYS A 93 -11.65 19.76 4.97
CA LYS A 93 -12.58 19.91 6.13
C LYS A 93 -13.03 18.57 6.72
N GLY A 94 -12.17 17.53 6.65
CA GLY A 94 -12.49 16.21 7.20
C GLY A 94 -13.42 15.37 6.34
N SER A 95 -13.72 15.78 5.10
CA SER A 95 -14.49 14.96 4.17
C SER A 95 -13.72 13.67 3.83
N ARG A 96 -14.46 12.61 3.49
CA ARG A 96 -13.92 11.30 3.13
C ARG A 96 -14.43 10.89 1.74
N PRO A 97 -13.91 11.53 0.66
CA PRO A 97 -14.34 11.21 -0.69
C PRO A 97 -14.03 9.76 -1.05
N PHE A 98 -14.86 9.19 -1.91
CA PHE A 98 -14.69 7.82 -2.36
C PHE A 98 -13.41 7.67 -3.19
N TYR A 99 -12.61 6.66 -2.85
CA TYR A 99 -11.35 6.32 -3.51
C TYR A 99 -11.32 4.82 -3.80
N ALA A 100 -11.70 4.46 -5.01
CA ALA A 100 -12.00 3.09 -5.37
C ALA A 100 -10.88 2.23 -6.00
N PRO A 101 -9.71 2.74 -6.43
CA PRO A 101 -8.80 1.96 -7.29
C PRO A 101 -8.43 0.59 -6.75
N ILE A 102 -8.14 0.49 -5.45
CA ILE A 102 -7.76 -0.79 -4.82
C ILE A 102 -8.99 -1.67 -4.56
N ASP A 103 -10.08 -1.10 -4.06
CA ASP A 103 -11.33 -1.84 -3.81
C ASP A 103 -11.88 -2.43 -5.11
N ASN A 104 -11.90 -1.64 -6.20
CA ASN A 104 -12.29 -2.13 -7.50
C ASN A 104 -11.37 -3.24 -8.02
N ALA A 105 -10.07 -3.13 -7.82
CA ALA A 105 -9.11 -4.14 -8.26
C ALA A 105 -9.29 -5.46 -7.50
N LEU A 106 -9.54 -5.43 -6.18
CA LEU A 106 -9.84 -6.60 -5.36
C LEU A 106 -11.15 -7.28 -5.81
N ARG A 107 -12.23 -6.51 -5.98
CA ARG A 107 -13.51 -7.03 -6.46
C ARG A 107 -13.39 -7.62 -7.87
N SER A 108 -12.65 -6.97 -8.76
CA SER A 108 -12.39 -7.47 -10.10
C SER A 108 -11.56 -8.75 -10.09
N ALA A 109 -10.57 -8.88 -9.22
CA ALA A 109 -9.83 -10.12 -9.05
C ALA A 109 -10.73 -11.25 -8.56
N ALA A 110 -11.55 -11.01 -7.53
CA ALA A 110 -12.50 -11.97 -7.01
C ALA A 110 -13.55 -12.40 -8.06
N ALA A 111 -14.03 -11.47 -8.88
CA ALA A 111 -14.96 -11.76 -9.98
C ALA A 111 -14.32 -12.64 -11.08
N ARG A 112 -13.00 -12.60 -11.25
CA ARG A 112 -12.27 -13.52 -12.13
C ARG A 112 -12.02 -14.91 -11.51
N GLY A 113 -12.47 -15.16 -10.27
CA GLY A 113 -12.27 -16.41 -9.55
C GLY A 113 -11.00 -16.45 -8.68
N VAL A 114 -10.26 -15.36 -8.58
CA VAL A 114 -9.08 -15.26 -7.71
C VAL A 114 -9.52 -15.28 -6.25
N GLN A 115 -8.88 -16.13 -5.44
CA GLN A 115 -9.12 -16.16 -3.99
C GLN A 115 -8.44 -14.95 -3.33
N VAL A 116 -9.22 -14.10 -2.69
CA VAL A 116 -8.75 -12.89 -2.01
C VAL A 116 -8.89 -13.07 -0.50
N GLU A 117 -7.76 -13.07 0.19
CA GLU A 117 -7.67 -13.12 1.65
C GLU A 117 -7.18 -11.76 2.17
N LEU A 118 -8.04 -11.00 2.82
CA LEU A 118 -7.72 -9.70 3.39
C LEU A 118 -7.76 -9.75 4.92
N MET A 119 -6.67 -9.34 5.54
CA MET A 119 -6.54 -9.22 6.98
C MET A 119 -6.28 -7.75 7.36
N VAL A 120 -7.08 -7.22 8.28
CA VAL A 120 -7.00 -5.82 8.74
C VAL A 120 -6.98 -5.73 10.26
N ALA A 121 -6.48 -4.63 10.81
CA ALA A 121 -6.56 -4.38 12.24
C ALA A 121 -8.02 -4.07 12.68
N ASN A 122 -8.33 -4.34 13.94
CA ASN A 122 -9.63 -4.07 14.54
C ASN A 122 -10.04 -2.58 14.52
N TRP A 123 -9.12 -1.68 14.23
CA TRP A 123 -9.41 -0.25 14.03
C TRP A 123 -10.41 0.00 12.89
N ASN A 124 -10.44 -0.90 11.90
CA ASN A 124 -11.37 -0.84 10.76
C ASN A 124 -12.83 -1.18 11.14
N LEU A 125 -13.10 -1.55 12.38
CA LEU A 125 -14.47 -1.77 12.87
C LEU A 125 -15.23 -0.47 13.18
N LYS A 126 -14.57 0.68 13.02
CA LYS A 126 -15.20 2.00 13.14
C LYS A 126 -15.99 2.34 11.88
N LYS A 127 -16.93 3.27 12.03
CA LYS A 127 -17.62 3.90 10.88
C LYS A 127 -16.73 5.02 10.30
N PRO A 128 -16.67 5.20 9.00
CA PRO A 128 -17.40 4.46 7.95
C PRO A 128 -16.71 3.17 7.47
N GLU A 129 -15.48 2.89 7.87
CA GLU A 129 -14.61 1.80 7.36
C GLU A 129 -15.33 0.43 7.42
N VAL A 130 -16.01 0.14 8.52
CA VAL A 130 -16.70 -1.13 8.73
C VAL A 130 -17.75 -1.45 7.66
N PHE A 131 -18.39 -0.44 7.08
CA PHE A 131 -19.38 -0.65 6.02
C PHE A 131 -18.74 -1.15 4.73
N TRP A 132 -17.58 -0.65 4.40
CA TRP A 132 -16.80 -1.07 3.24
C TRP A 132 -16.26 -2.49 3.41
N LEU A 133 -15.77 -2.82 4.60
CA LEU A 133 -15.35 -4.20 4.92
C LEU A 133 -16.53 -5.18 4.79
N LYS A 134 -17.68 -4.84 5.34
CA LYS A 134 -18.89 -5.65 5.19
C LYS A 134 -19.28 -5.83 3.73
N SER A 135 -19.26 -4.75 2.95
CA SER A 135 -19.55 -4.83 1.52
C SER A 135 -18.56 -5.74 0.77
N LEU A 136 -17.27 -5.64 1.08
CA LEU A 136 -16.25 -6.47 0.43
C LEU A 136 -16.39 -7.95 0.85
N SER A 137 -16.71 -8.23 2.10
CA SER A 137 -16.86 -9.61 2.60
C SER A 137 -18.04 -10.39 1.99
N LEU A 138 -18.98 -9.70 1.34
CA LEU A 138 -20.11 -10.33 0.62
C LEU A 138 -19.74 -10.72 -0.82
N VAL A 139 -18.58 -10.32 -1.31
CA VAL A 139 -18.13 -10.68 -2.66
C VAL A 139 -17.68 -12.13 -2.67
N PRO A 140 -18.17 -13.00 -3.58
CA PRO A 140 -17.66 -14.36 -3.72
C PRO A 140 -16.13 -14.37 -3.90
N ASN A 141 -15.49 -15.42 -3.37
CA ASN A 141 -14.03 -15.58 -3.36
C ASN A 141 -13.26 -14.57 -2.49
N VAL A 142 -13.93 -13.74 -1.70
CA VAL A 142 -13.30 -12.85 -0.71
C VAL A 142 -13.46 -13.42 0.70
N GLN A 143 -12.35 -13.59 1.39
CA GLN A 143 -12.30 -13.90 2.82
C GLN A 143 -11.67 -12.73 3.56
N LEU A 144 -12.36 -12.24 4.58
CA LEU A 144 -11.89 -11.10 5.38
C LEU A 144 -11.71 -11.52 6.83
N LYS A 145 -10.58 -11.17 7.42
CA LYS A 145 -10.30 -11.36 8.84
C LYS A 145 -9.93 -10.04 9.51
N VAL A 146 -10.44 -9.86 10.72
CA VAL A 146 -10.07 -8.74 11.57
C VAL A 146 -9.16 -9.26 12.69
N VAL A 147 -7.98 -8.67 12.81
CA VAL A 147 -7.00 -9.05 13.83
C VAL A 147 -7.11 -8.12 15.03
N THR A 148 -7.26 -8.70 16.19
CA THR A 148 -7.20 -8.02 17.47
C THR A 148 -6.04 -8.56 18.27
N ILE A 149 -5.08 -7.71 18.61
CA ILE A 149 -4.00 -8.06 19.53
C ILE A 149 -4.48 -7.73 20.94
N PRO A 150 -4.46 -8.67 21.88
CA PRO A 150 -4.89 -8.42 23.24
C PRO A 150 -4.11 -7.25 23.88
N PRO A 151 -4.72 -6.45 24.75
CA PRO A 151 -4.02 -5.38 25.45
C PRO A 151 -2.84 -5.92 26.27
N ALA A 152 -1.87 -5.07 26.54
CA ALA A 152 -0.76 -5.42 27.44
C ALA A 152 -1.27 -5.72 28.86
N SER A 153 -0.52 -6.51 29.64
CA SER A 153 -0.84 -6.83 31.03
C SER A 153 -1.01 -5.58 31.91
N ARG A 154 -0.36 -4.48 31.53
CA ARG A 154 -0.50 -3.16 32.19
C ARG A 154 -1.69 -2.34 31.70
N GLY A 155 -2.57 -2.91 30.88
CA GLY A 155 -3.75 -2.24 30.34
C GLY A 155 -3.53 -1.62 28.95
N PHE A 156 -4.41 -0.69 28.58
CA PHE A 156 -4.39 -0.04 27.27
C PHE A 156 -3.18 0.92 27.14
N ILE A 157 -2.44 0.79 26.05
CA ILE A 157 -1.33 1.68 25.68
C ILE A 157 -1.70 2.29 24.31
N PRO A 158 -1.84 3.62 24.19
CA PRO A 158 -2.18 4.26 22.91
C PRO A 158 -1.20 3.87 21.79
N PHE A 159 -1.73 3.55 20.63
CA PHE A 159 -0.97 3.17 19.41
C PHE A 159 -0.06 1.95 19.55
N ALA A 160 -0.17 1.18 20.63
CA ALA A 160 0.56 -0.06 20.82
C ALA A 160 -0.36 -1.28 20.64
N ARG A 161 0.25 -2.46 20.47
CA ARG A 161 -0.45 -3.76 20.31
C ARG A 161 -1.45 -3.74 19.15
N VAL A 162 -0.99 -3.26 18.04
CA VAL A 162 -1.74 -3.16 16.79
C VAL A 162 -1.01 -3.92 15.68
N VAL A 163 -1.77 -4.50 14.76
CA VAL A 163 -1.21 -5.04 13.51
C VAL A 163 -0.77 -3.87 12.64
N HIS A 164 0.54 -3.67 12.49
CA HIS A 164 1.09 -2.53 11.74
C HIS A 164 1.78 -2.93 10.44
N SER A 165 1.86 -4.23 10.12
CA SER A 165 2.41 -4.71 8.86
C SER A 165 1.56 -4.26 7.66
N LYS A 166 2.22 -4.05 6.52
CA LYS A 166 1.62 -3.81 5.22
C LYS A 166 2.36 -4.71 4.25
N LEU A 167 1.72 -5.79 3.91
CA LEU A 167 2.28 -6.82 3.04
C LEU A 167 1.20 -7.47 2.19
N MET A 168 1.60 -7.98 1.05
CA MET A 168 0.75 -8.75 0.15
C MET A 168 1.57 -9.82 -0.54
N THR A 169 0.95 -10.95 -0.83
CA THR A 169 1.48 -11.94 -1.75
C THR A 169 0.48 -12.21 -2.87
N ILE A 170 1.00 -12.49 -4.06
CA ILE A 170 0.22 -12.82 -5.25
C ILE A 170 0.74 -14.13 -5.83
N ASP A 171 -0.15 -15.10 -5.96
CA ASP A 171 0.08 -16.41 -6.59
C ASP A 171 1.30 -17.17 -6.04
N GLY A 172 1.77 -16.85 -4.84
CA GLY A 172 2.97 -17.42 -4.24
C GLY A 172 4.29 -17.07 -4.95
N THR A 173 4.27 -16.13 -5.89
CA THR A 173 5.44 -15.75 -6.71
C THR A 173 5.89 -14.31 -6.53
N THR A 174 4.98 -13.44 -6.15
CA THR A 174 5.25 -12.02 -5.94
C THR A 174 4.88 -11.62 -4.52
N ALA A 175 5.76 -10.88 -3.86
CA ALA A 175 5.47 -10.21 -2.60
C ALA A 175 5.53 -8.68 -2.76
N TRP A 176 4.65 -7.98 -2.07
CA TRP A 176 4.70 -6.55 -1.88
C TRP A 176 4.84 -6.27 -0.38
N VAL A 177 5.77 -5.41 -0.02
CA VAL A 177 6.00 -4.96 1.37
C VAL A 177 6.18 -3.46 1.37
N GLY A 178 5.46 -2.76 2.23
CA GLY A 178 5.50 -1.31 2.20
C GLY A 178 5.12 -0.63 3.50
N THR A 179 5.03 0.69 3.41
CA THR A 179 4.65 1.56 4.53
C THR A 179 3.21 2.06 4.43
N SER A 180 2.59 2.04 3.23
CA SER A 180 1.24 2.56 3.01
C SER A 180 0.15 1.62 3.49
N ASN A 181 -0.83 2.16 4.18
CA ASN A 181 -2.13 1.52 4.33
C ASN A 181 -2.96 1.70 3.05
N TRP A 182 -4.07 0.99 2.95
CA TRP A 182 -4.87 0.97 1.73
C TRP A 182 -6.07 1.92 1.82
N SER A 183 -5.76 3.19 1.83
CA SER A 183 -6.73 4.29 1.64
C SER A 183 -6.10 5.42 0.83
N GLY A 184 -6.92 6.28 0.24
CA GLY A 184 -6.46 7.31 -0.70
C GLY A 184 -5.38 8.22 -0.14
N GLY A 185 -5.55 8.69 1.10
CA GLY A 185 -4.60 9.62 1.72
C GLY A 185 -3.17 9.10 1.86
N TYR A 186 -2.96 7.78 1.86
CA TYR A 186 -1.62 7.20 1.84
C TYR A 186 -0.96 7.26 0.46
N PHE A 187 -1.74 7.38 -0.60
CA PHE A 187 -1.22 7.34 -1.97
C PHE A 187 -1.06 8.72 -2.61
N ASP A 188 -1.76 9.73 -2.12
CA ASP A 188 -1.75 11.07 -2.69
C ASP A 188 -1.17 12.15 -1.77
N ASN A 189 -1.19 11.94 -0.43
CA ASN A 189 -0.81 12.94 0.56
C ASN A 189 0.36 12.53 1.48
N SER A 190 0.84 11.29 1.40
CA SER A 190 1.89 10.80 2.29
C SER A 190 3.07 10.22 1.51
N ARG A 191 4.28 10.45 2.03
CA ARG A 191 5.48 9.76 1.57
C ARG A 191 5.45 8.32 2.05
N ASN A 192 5.37 7.38 1.11
CA ASN A 192 5.48 5.96 1.35
C ASN A 192 6.49 5.34 0.41
N LEU A 193 7.14 4.28 0.88
CA LEU A 193 8.05 3.44 0.10
C LEU A 193 7.57 2.01 0.15
N GLU A 194 7.61 1.34 -0.98
CA GLU A 194 7.10 0.00 -1.16
C GLU A 194 8.00 -0.79 -2.09
N LEU A 195 8.18 -2.05 -1.80
CA LEU A 195 8.96 -2.97 -2.62
C LEU A 195 8.07 -4.05 -3.19
N VAL A 196 8.17 -4.24 -4.49
CA VAL A 196 7.64 -5.41 -5.18
C VAL A 196 8.79 -6.37 -5.43
N LEU A 197 8.64 -7.59 -4.95
CA LEU A 197 9.62 -8.66 -5.00
C LEU A 197 9.06 -9.80 -5.84
N ASN A 198 9.46 -9.87 -7.11
CA ASN A 198 9.08 -10.94 -8.02
C ASN A 198 9.98 -12.16 -7.78
N ASN A 199 9.78 -12.82 -6.63
CA ASN A 199 10.60 -13.91 -6.14
C ASN A 199 9.77 -14.86 -5.28
N ALA A 200 9.58 -16.10 -5.74
CA ALA A 200 8.77 -17.10 -5.05
C ALA A 200 9.28 -17.44 -3.65
N SER A 201 10.60 -17.47 -3.43
CA SER A 201 11.16 -17.72 -2.10
C SER A 201 10.83 -16.59 -1.13
N MET A 202 10.86 -15.35 -1.58
CA MET A 202 10.46 -14.20 -0.75
C MET A 202 8.95 -14.18 -0.52
N ALA A 203 8.14 -14.49 -1.52
CA ALA A 203 6.69 -14.62 -1.37
C ALA A 203 6.33 -15.69 -0.34
N ALA A 204 6.95 -16.86 -0.40
CA ALA A 204 6.75 -17.95 0.57
C ALA A 204 7.11 -17.53 2.01
N ARG A 205 8.16 -16.71 2.19
CA ARG A 205 8.53 -16.19 3.52
C ARG A 205 7.54 -15.16 4.07
N VAL A 206 6.85 -14.44 3.21
CA VAL A 206 5.79 -13.49 3.60
C VAL A 206 4.48 -14.24 3.88
N ASP A 207 4.25 -15.37 3.22
CA ASP A 207 3.08 -16.23 3.39
C ASP A 207 3.11 -17.10 4.66
N ALA A 208 4.30 -17.36 5.21
CA ALA A 208 4.50 -18.19 6.41
C ALA A 208 4.10 -17.45 7.70
#